data_9bd401f64ff69708459f315975b7dfa7
#
_entry.id   9bd401f64ff69708459f315975b7dfa7
#
_cell.length_a   1.000
_cell.length_b   1.000
_cell.length_c   1.000
_cell.angle_alpha   90.00
_cell.angle_beta   90.00
_cell.angle_gamma   90.00
#
_symmetry.space_group_name_H-M   'P 1'
#
loop_
_entity.id
_entity.type
_entity.pdbx_description
1 polymer ?
#
loop_
_entity_poly.entity_id
_entity_poly.type
_entity_poly.pdbx_seq_one_letter_code
_entity_poly.pdbx_strand_id
1 'polypeptide(L)'
;MCGITGILGNGDSTVVNSMSGNLSHRGPDGFGSFESDLVVGSICLAQSRLAIVDINGSKQPIESEHNCILVQNGEIYNFQKIKSEIQNYPWKTSGDSETILALHRKYAYENKKTYEIPVGKKVGSLIKTKDADKPGNDADKHRSWVSKLDGVWGFALWDPQIRELILCRDPMGVKPLFRTLLPDGTLLFGSEIKSFYAHPEFQAKPDINALAVRLAFEYPLDYTTLFSNVTSVAQGTIETWTIDKEGKAVLTGITRYNQEKVSPEGNWNPNLDAEILLKSLYNGVESRLMSDVPVGVVLSGGLDSSLIAGLSKKVSDSKGLETPDVWTVAGDENNPDMLAAISLAEHYELNHHKKIIDPEKFW
;
A
#
# COMPACT_ATOMS: atom_id res chain seq x y z
N MET A 1 -10.85 2.90 1.29
CA MET A 1 -9.42 2.74 0.97
C MET A 1 -9.08 3.62 -0.22
N CYS A 2 -7.98 4.38 -0.16
CA CYS A 2 -7.59 5.22 -1.29
C CYS A 2 -7.31 4.41 -2.57
N GLY A 3 -7.36 5.07 -3.71
CA GLY A 3 -6.89 4.56 -5.00
C GLY A 3 -5.79 5.46 -5.54
N ILE A 4 -4.63 4.89 -5.88
CA ILE A 4 -3.56 5.62 -6.56
C ILE A 4 -3.38 5.11 -7.97
N THR A 5 -2.93 5.98 -8.87
CA THR A 5 -2.57 5.62 -10.24
C THR A 5 -1.55 6.60 -10.80
N GLY A 6 -0.83 6.18 -11.83
CA GLY A 6 0.11 7.07 -12.50
C GLY A 6 0.66 6.49 -13.79
N ILE A 7 1.33 7.38 -14.51
CA ILE A 7 1.95 7.15 -15.81
C ILE A 7 3.38 7.69 -15.77
N LEU A 8 4.33 6.93 -16.27
CA LEU A 8 5.69 7.41 -16.56
C LEU A 8 6.00 7.07 -18.02
N GLY A 9 6.11 8.09 -18.88
CA GLY A 9 6.31 7.94 -20.31
C GLY A 9 5.38 8.83 -21.13
N ASN A 10 4.59 8.25 -22.02
CA ASN A 10 3.66 8.97 -22.88
C ASN A 10 2.26 9.02 -22.23
N GLY A 11 1.91 10.15 -21.64
CA GLY A 11 0.61 10.35 -21.00
C GLY A 11 0.41 11.79 -20.54
N ASP A 12 -0.81 12.13 -20.20
CA ASP A 12 -1.22 13.45 -19.74
C ASP A 12 -2.20 13.41 -18.57
N SER A 13 -2.56 14.57 -18.04
CA SER A 13 -3.52 14.70 -16.95
C SER A 13 -4.90 14.16 -17.32
N THR A 14 -5.33 14.22 -18.56
CA THR A 14 -6.64 13.73 -19.00
C THR A 14 -6.73 12.22 -18.79
N VAL A 15 -5.69 11.51 -19.22
CA VAL A 15 -5.61 10.05 -19.10
C VAL A 15 -5.51 9.64 -17.63
N VAL A 16 -4.58 10.23 -16.86
CA VAL A 16 -4.40 9.84 -15.43
C VAL A 16 -5.62 10.19 -14.58
N ASN A 17 -6.33 11.29 -14.91
CA ASN A 17 -7.58 11.64 -14.25
C ASN A 17 -8.68 10.61 -14.54
N SER A 18 -8.79 10.14 -15.79
CA SER A 18 -9.70 9.07 -16.17
C SER A 18 -9.34 7.74 -15.49
N MET A 19 -8.04 7.42 -15.40
CA MET A 19 -7.56 6.25 -14.66
C MET A 19 -7.97 6.31 -13.18
N SER A 20 -7.82 7.48 -12.54
CA SER A 20 -8.24 7.68 -11.15
C SER A 20 -9.75 7.69 -10.98
N GLY A 21 -10.50 8.19 -11.97
CA GLY A 21 -11.97 8.11 -12.01
C GLY A 21 -12.48 6.68 -11.87
N ASN A 22 -11.81 5.70 -12.50
CA ASN A 22 -12.12 4.28 -12.35
C ASN A 22 -11.85 3.74 -10.93
N LEU A 23 -11.20 4.53 -10.06
CA LEU A 23 -10.90 4.20 -8.66
C LEU A 23 -11.77 4.98 -7.66
N SER A 24 -12.75 5.77 -8.10
CA SER A 24 -13.59 6.64 -7.25
C SER A 24 -14.30 5.90 -6.11
N HIS A 25 -14.71 4.63 -6.34
CA HIS A 25 -15.30 3.77 -5.30
C HIS A 25 -14.36 3.50 -4.13
N ARG A 26 -13.04 3.63 -4.31
CA ARG A 26 -12.04 3.45 -3.26
C ARG A 26 -11.88 4.69 -2.39
N GLY A 27 -12.10 5.87 -2.95
CA GLY A 27 -11.87 7.13 -2.26
C GLY A 27 -12.83 8.21 -2.73
N PRO A 28 -14.04 8.26 -2.12
CA PRO A 28 -15.08 9.21 -2.53
C PRO A 28 -14.87 10.62 -1.96
N ASP A 29 -13.95 10.82 -1.00
CA ASP A 29 -13.85 12.06 -0.21
C ASP A 29 -13.00 13.13 -0.90
N GLY A 30 -12.27 12.77 -1.94
CA GLY A 30 -11.45 13.73 -2.66
C GLY A 30 -10.70 13.13 -3.84
N PHE A 31 -10.26 14.03 -4.69
CA PHE A 31 -9.46 13.72 -5.86
C PHE A 31 -8.32 14.73 -5.98
N GLY A 32 -7.17 14.27 -6.44
CA GLY A 32 -6.06 15.13 -6.81
C GLY A 32 -5.16 14.49 -7.84
N SER A 33 -4.55 15.32 -8.68
CA SER A 33 -3.61 14.89 -9.70
C SER A 33 -2.43 15.85 -9.81
N PHE A 34 -1.35 15.33 -10.35
CA PHE A 34 -0.12 16.05 -10.69
C PHE A 34 0.35 15.59 -12.05
N GLU A 35 0.84 16.54 -12.84
CA GLU A 35 1.47 16.31 -14.14
C GLU A 35 2.73 17.17 -14.26
N SER A 36 3.77 16.61 -14.82
CA SER A 36 4.96 17.35 -15.22
C SER A 36 5.56 16.78 -16.49
N ASP A 37 5.80 17.66 -17.46
CA ASP A 37 6.59 17.32 -18.61
C ASP A 37 8.05 17.05 -18.21
N LEU A 38 8.62 16.04 -18.81
CA LEU A 38 10.04 15.73 -18.73
C LEU A 38 10.72 16.17 -20.01
N VAL A 39 12.05 16.04 -20.10
CA VAL A 39 12.79 16.36 -21.34
C VAL A 39 12.25 15.52 -22.53
N VAL A 40 11.85 14.27 -22.21
CA VAL A 40 11.13 13.37 -23.11
C VAL A 40 10.09 12.63 -22.27
N GLY A 41 8.83 12.60 -22.71
CA GLY A 41 7.73 12.00 -21.96
C GLY A 41 7.25 12.85 -20.79
N SER A 42 6.46 12.26 -19.93
CA SER A 42 5.84 12.91 -18.77
C SER A 42 5.79 11.99 -17.55
N ILE A 43 5.55 12.59 -16.39
CA ILE A 43 5.12 11.89 -15.17
C ILE A 43 3.75 12.43 -14.76
N CYS A 44 2.79 11.52 -14.61
CA CYS A 44 1.45 11.86 -14.15
C CYS A 44 1.12 10.97 -12.95
N LEU A 45 0.61 11.57 -11.87
CA LEU A 45 0.21 10.90 -10.64
C LEU A 45 -1.19 11.34 -10.25
N ALA A 46 -2.03 10.43 -9.77
CA ALA A 46 -3.35 10.80 -9.25
C ALA A 46 -3.78 9.91 -8.08
N GLN A 47 -4.67 10.47 -7.25
CA GLN A 47 -5.26 9.78 -6.13
C GLN A 47 -6.76 10.06 -6.02
N SER A 48 -7.53 8.99 -5.78
CA SER A 48 -8.89 9.04 -5.21
C SER A 48 -8.77 8.79 -3.71
N ARG A 49 -9.17 9.76 -2.87
CA ARG A 49 -8.91 9.77 -1.42
C ARG A 49 -10.09 9.27 -0.63
N LEU A 50 -9.84 8.37 0.33
CA LEU A 50 -10.67 8.13 1.50
C LEU A 50 -9.97 8.79 2.71
N ALA A 51 -10.61 9.78 3.31
CA ALA A 51 -10.03 10.56 4.40
C ALA A 51 -10.21 9.83 5.73
N ILE A 52 -9.11 9.34 6.32
CA ILE A 52 -9.09 8.60 7.59
C ILE A 52 -8.30 9.37 8.63
N VAL A 53 -7.12 9.89 8.27
CA VAL A 53 -6.25 10.71 9.13
C VAL A 53 -6.05 12.07 8.48
N ASP A 54 -6.11 13.13 9.29
CA ASP A 54 -6.00 14.53 8.84
C ASP A 54 -7.01 14.84 7.71
N ILE A 55 -8.28 14.72 8.04
CA ILE A 55 -9.41 14.77 7.08
C ILE A 55 -9.32 15.98 6.15
N ASN A 56 -8.97 17.15 6.68
CA ASN A 56 -8.94 18.41 5.94
C ASN A 56 -7.56 18.76 5.33
N GLY A 57 -6.47 18.24 5.88
CA GLY A 57 -5.10 18.69 5.60
C GLY A 57 -4.33 17.82 4.59
N SER A 58 -4.41 16.51 4.70
CA SER A 58 -3.58 15.58 3.93
C SER A 58 -4.13 15.27 2.53
N LYS A 59 -4.38 16.33 1.74
CA LYS A 59 -4.74 16.16 0.33
C LYS A 59 -3.52 15.67 -0.46
N GLN A 60 -3.75 14.72 -1.36
CA GLN A 60 -2.71 14.18 -2.23
C GLN A 60 -3.03 14.49 -3.71
N PRO A 61 -2.02 14.58 -4.58
CA PRO A 61 -0.58 14.36 -4.33
C PRO A 61 0.02 15.37 -3.34
N ILE A 62 0.93 14.91 -2.46
CA ILE A 62 1.66 15.77 -1.53
C ILE A 62 2.99 16.16 -2.19
N GLU A 63 3.29 17.46 -2.18
CA GLU A 63 4.55 18.00 -2.70
C GLU A 63 5.47 18.44 -1.56
N SER A 64 6.72 17.97 -1.59
CA SER A 64 7.78 18.40 -0.66
C SER A 64 8.45 19.70 -1.12
N GLU A 65 9.33 20.26 -0.27
CA GLU A 65 10.15 21.44 -0.61
C GLU A 65 11.15 21.21 -1.76
N HIS A 66 11.51 19.93 -2.04
CA HIS A 66 12.36 19.54 -3.17
C HIS A 66 11.57 19.15 -4.41
N ASN A 67 10.28 19.49 -4.45
CA ASN A 67 9.33 19.16 -5.51
C ASN A 67 9.17 17.64 -5.72
N CYS A 68 9.50 16.82 -4.69
CA CYS A 68 9.13 15.41 -4.72
C CYS A 68 7.63 15.28 -4.53
N ILE A 69 7.00 14.41 -5.29
CA ILE A 69 5.56 14.22 -5.34
C ILE A 69 5.20 12.83 -4.87
N LEU A 70 4.28 12.73 -3.92
CA LEU A 70 3.83 11.48 -3.33
C LEU A 70 2.34 11.26 -3.53
N VAL A 71 1.99 10.04 -3.93
CA VAL A 71 0.64 9.48 -3.82
C VAL A 71 0.70 8.15 -3.07
N GLN A 72 -0.20 7.96 -2.09
CA GLN A 72 -0.24 6.78 -1.23
C GLN A 72 -1.66 6.25 -1.08
N ASN A 73 -1.78 4.94 -1.10
CA ASN A 73 -2.92 4.18 -0.60
C ASN A 73 -2.45 3.39 0.62
N GLY A 74 -2.74 3.85 1.82
CA GLY A 74 -2.27 3.19 3.03
C GLY A 74 -2.31 4.08 4.25
N GLU A 75 -1.73 3.55 5.35
CA GLU A 75 -1.60 4.20 6.64
C GLU A 75 -0.22 3.89 7.22
N ILE A 76 0.50 4.90 7.71
CA ILE A 76 1.78 4.77 8.42
C ILE A 76 1.51 4.92 9.91
N TYR A 77 1.44 3.81 10.63
CA TYR A 77 1.00 3.78 12.04
C TYR A 77 2.00 4.46 12.99
N ASN A 78 3.29 4.42 12.67
CA ASN A 78 4.32 5.05 13.50
C ASN A 78 4.63 6.51 13.12
N PHE A 79 3.73 7.19 12.40
CA PHE A 79 3.97 8.54 11.87
C PHE A 79 4.27 9.59 12.96
N GLN A 80 3.61 9.52 14.10
CA GLN A 80 3.88 10.45 15.22
C GLN A 80 5.32 10.34 15.74
N LYS A 81 5.81 9.10 15.84
CA LYS A 81 7.21 8.83 16.21
C LYS A 81 8.17 9.40 15.18
N ILE A 82 7.91 9.15 13.88
CA ILE A 82 8.74 9.69 12.79
C ILE A 82 8.75 11.22 12.82
N LYS A 83 7.58 11.85 13.01
CA LYS A 83 7.49 13.32 13.13
C LYS A 83 8.31 13.85 14.29
N SER A 84 8.30 13.19 15.44
CA SER A 84 9.10 13.60 16.60
C SER A 84 10.62 13.45 16.39
N GLU A 85 11.05 12.49 15.57
CA GLU A 85 12.46 12.21 15.24
C GLU A 85 13.03 13.12 14.13
N ILE A 86 12.14 13.77 13.33
CA ILE A 86 12.54 14.64 12.21
C ILE A 86 12.04 16.07 12.46
N GLN A 87 12.66 16.75 13.42
CA GLN A 87 12.22 18.07 13.89
C GLN A 87 12.38 19.21 12.86
N ASN A 88 13.33 19.08 11.93
CA ASN A 88 13.67 20.15 10.97
C ASN A 88 12.96 19.99 9.61
N TYR A 89 11.93 19.16 9.53
CA TYR A 89 11.14 19.04 8.32
C TYR A 89 9.98 20.06 8.34
N PRO A 90 9.74 20.81 7.24
CA PRO A 90 8.66 21.80 7.16
C PRO A 90 7.31 21.11 6.90
N TRP A 91 6.76 20.49 7.92
CA TRP A 91 5.50 19.76 7.83
C TRP A 91 4.36 20.64 7.29
N LYS A 92 3.72 20.20 6.23
CA LYS A 92 2.55 20.84 5.61
C LYS A 92 1.23 20.25 6.08
N THR A 93 1.26 18.99 6.55
CA THR A 93 0.09 18.23 6.97
C THR A 93 0.26 17.66 8.37
N SER A 94 -0.84 17.37 9.05
CA SER A 94 -0.81 16.62 10.31
C SER A 94 -0.90 15.10 10.10
N GLY A 95 -1.18 14.65 8.87
CA GLY A 95 -1.35 13.25 8.52
C GLY A 95 -0.06 12.43 8.49
N ASP A 96 -0.24 11.17 8.18
CA ASP A 96 0.79 10.13 8.17
C ASP A 96 1.63 10.09 6.89
N SER A 97 1.00 10.30 5.74
CA SER A 97 1.61 10.12 4.40
C SER A 97 2.84 10.98 4.19
N GLU A 98 2.86 12.22 4.69
CA GLU A 98 3.99 13.14 4.52
C GLU A 98 5.28 12.64 5.19
N THR A 99 5.18 11.70 6.14
CA THR A 99 6.36 11.07 6.77
C THR A 99 7.23 10.30 5.78
N ILE A 100 6.65 9.81 4.69
CA ILE A 100 7.39 9.16 3.59
C ILE A 100 8.32 10.18 2.92
N LEU A 101 7.82 11.38 2.61
CA LEU A 101 8.61 12.46 2.03
C LEU A 101 9.69 12.96 2.99
N ALA A 102 9.38 13.06 4.28
CA ALA A 102 10.32 13.49 5.31
C ALA A 102 11.48 12.50 5.47
N LEU A 103 11.18 11.19 5.49
CA LEU A 103 12.21 10.16 5.52
C LEU A 103 13.03 10.14 4.23
N HIS A 104 12.38 10.22 3.07
CA HIS A 104 13.08 10.30 1.79
C HIS A 104 14.06 11.49 1.78
N ARG A 105 13.60 12.70 2.15
CA ARG A 105 14.48 13.89 2.26
C ARG A 105 15.69 13.64 3.15
N LYS A 106 15.48 13.15 4.37
CA LYS A 106 16.55 12.92 5.34
C LYS A 106 17.63 11.98 4.81
N TYR A 107 17.23 10.94 4.10
CA TYR A 107 18.15 9.92 3.61
C TYR A 107 18.68 10.20 2.20
N ALA A 108 17.91 10.86 1.34
CA ALA A 108 18.33 11.20 -0.02
C ALA A 108 19.23 12.44 -0.06
N TYR A 109 18.89 13.48 0.70
CA TYR A 109 19.54 14.80 0.58
C TYR A 109 20.46 15.16 1.74
N GLU A 110 20.15 14.77 2.97
CA GLU A 110 20.94 15.13 4.17
C GLU A 110 22.12 14.19 4.39
N ASN A 111 21.98 12.90 4.09
CA ASN A 111 23.04 11.90 4.20
C ASN A 111 23.85 11.79 2.89
N LYS A 112 24.57 12.83 2.50
CA LYS A 112 25.31 13.03 1.23
C LYS A 112 26.24 11.89 0.76
N LYS A 113 26.27 10.74 1.40
CA LYS A 113 27.17 9.61 1.03
C LYS A 113 26.64 8.67 -0.04
N THR A 114 25.40 8.84 -0.56
CA THR A 114 24.71 7.80 -1.33
C THR A 114 24.25 8.19 -2.74
N TYR A 115 24.39 9.46 -3.15
CA TYR A 115 23.86 9.91 -4.44
C TYR A 115 24.95 10.37 -5.41
N GLU A 116 25.70 9.41 -6.00
CA GLU A 116 26.37 9.61 -7.29
C GLU A 116 25.48 9.00 -8.37
N ILE A 117 25.06 9.81 -9.33
CA ILE A 117 24.22 9.42 -10.46
C ILE A 117 25.06 8.59 -11.42
N PRO A 118 24.81 7.27 -11.62
CA PRO A 118 25.46 6.55 -12.70
C PRO A 118 24.75 6.88 -14.02
N VAL A 119 25.35 7.73 -14.83
CA VAL A 119 24.93 7.94 -16.22
C VAL A 119 25.34 6.71 -17.04
N GLY A 120 24.34 5.94 -17.50
CA GLY A 120 24.48 5.07 -18.65
C GLY A 120 24.96 3.64 -18.43
N LYS A 121 24.25 2.79 -17.71
CA LYS A 121 24.38 1.32 -17.88
C LYS A 121 23.17 0.74 -18.61
N LYS A 122 23.46 -0.04 -19.67
CA LYS A 122 22.47 -0.81 -20.42
C LYS A 122 21.83 -1.86 -19.51
N VAL A 123 20.53 -1.74 -19.28
CA VAL A 123 19.73 -2.78 -18.62
C VAL A 123 19.31 -3.77 -19.69
N GLY A 124 19.98 -4.90 -19.73
CA GLY A 124 19.57 -6.06 -20.53
C GLY A 124 19.07 -7.17 -19.60
N SER A 125 17.87 -7.64 -19.91
CA SER A 125 17.23 -8.90 -19.50
C SER A 125 16.77 -9.11 -18.07
N LEU A 126 15.43 -8.95 -17.91
CA LEU A 126 14.49 -9.87 -17.23
C LEU A 126 14.78 -10.33 -15.80
N ILE A 127 13.90 -9.80 -14.99
CA ILE A 127 13.29 -10.29 -13.76
C ILE A 127 13.49 -11.80 -13.54
N LYS A 128 14.62 -12.17 -12.95
CA LYS A 128 14.71 -13.34 -12.11
C LYS A 128 14.84 -12.84 -10.69
N THR A 129 13.92 -13.22 -9.84
CA THR A 129 13.84 -12.88 -8.41
C THR A 129 15.13 -13.15 -7.60
N LYS A 130 16.13 -13.72 -8.21
CA LYS A 130 17.48 -13.97 -7.64
C LYS A 130 18.44 -12.77 -7.71
N ASP A 131 18.12 -11.70 -8.44
CA ASP A 131 19.04 -10.57 -8.66
C ASP A 131 18.77 -9.37 -7.72
N ALA A 132 17.72 -9.42 -6.91
CA ALA A 132 17.36 -8.34 -5.96
C ALA A 132 18.38 -8.16 -4.80
N ASP A 133 19.32 -9.08 -4.65
CA ASP A 133 20.29 -9.07 -3.54
C ASP A 133 21.73 -8.71 -3.98
N LYS A 134 21.94 -8.24 -5.22
CA LYS A 134 23.28 -7.85 -5.69
C LYS A 134 23.65 -6.43 -5.25
N PRO A 135 24.89 -6.20 -4.77
CA PRO A 135 25.38 -4.84 -4.45
C PRO A 135 25.37 -3.95 -5.69
N GLY A 136 24.83 -2.73 -5.55
CA GLY A 136 24.78 -1.72 -6.62
C GLY A 136 23.43 -1.59 -7.33
N ASN A 137 22.36 -2.14 -6.77
CA ASN A 137 20.99 -1.93 -7.23
C ASN A 137 20.49 -0.56 -6.78
N ASP A 138 20.00 0.27 -7.70
CA ASP A 138 19.57 1.64 -7.40
C ASP A 138 18.46 1.71 -6.34
N ALA A 139 17.64 0.67 -6.23
CA ALA A 139 16.60 0.59 -5.21
C ALA A 139 17.15 0.38 -3.78
N ASP A 140 18.38 -0.12 -3.61
CA ASP A 140 18.97 -0.40 -2.27
C ASP A 140 19.15 0.87 -1.43
N LYS A 141 19.40 2.00 -2.07
CA LYS A 141 19.51 3.30 -1.39
C LYS A 141 18.26 3.67 -0.60
N HIS A 142 17.08 3.20 -1.02
CA HIS A 142 15.80 3.47 -0.35
C HIS A 142 15.48 2.51 0.79
N ARG A 143 16.15 1.36 0.88
CA ARG A 143 15.92 0.35 1.90
C ARG A 143 16.05 0.90 3.31
N SER A 144 17.03 1.76 3.55
CA SER A 144 17.35 2.28 4.89
C SER A 144 16.25 3.14 5.51
N TRP A 145 15.46 3.84 4.69
CA TRP A 145 14.37 4.68 5.18
C TRP A 145 13.00 4.01 5.07
N VAL A 146 12.76 3.23 4.01
CA VAL A 146 11.51 2.47 3.87
C VAL A 146 11.35 1.46 5.00
N SER A 147 12.43 0.80 5.44
CA SER A 147 12.39 -0.14 6.57
C SER A 147 12.08 0.49 7.94
N LYS A 148 11.99 1.83 8.03
CA LYS A 148 11.57 2.53 9.25
C LYS A 148 10.06 2.76 9.33
N LEU A 149 9.36 2.58 8.22
CA LEU A 149 7.91 2.68 8.18
C LEU A 149 7.28 1.46 8.85
N ASP A 150 6.30 1.69 9.71
CA ASP A 150 5.40 0.68 10.25
C ASP A 150 3.98 1.02 9.80
N GLY A 151 3.35 0.10 9.07
CA GLY A 151 2.05 0.37 8.47
C GLY A 151 1.70 -0.57 7.32
N VAL A 152 0.74 -0.13 6.53
CA VAL A 152 0.31 -0.79 5.30
C VAL A 152 0.22 0.24 4.17
N TRP A 153 0.85 -0.04 3.03
CA TRP A 153 0.93 0.94 1.95
C TRP A 153 1.13 0.34 0.55
N GLY A 154 0.61 1.05 -0.44
CA GLY A 154 1.12 1.08 -1.79
C GLY A 154 1.33 2.54 -2.14
N PHE A 155 2.56 2.97 -2.43
CA PHE A 155 2.83 4.35 -2.77
C PHE A 155 3.67 4.49 -4.04
N ALA A 156 3.53 5.66 -4.67
CA ALA A 156 4.42 6.14 -5.71
C ALA A 156 5.00 7.49 -5.29
N LEU A 157 6.34 7.62 -5.35
CA LEU A 157 7.07 8.83 -5.05
C LEU A 157 7.92 9.20 -6.27
N TRP A 158 7.67 10.38 -6.84
CA TRP A 158 8.49 10.97 -7.89
C TRP A 158 9.50 11.95 -7.29
N ASP A 159 10.78 11.75 -7.60
CA ASP A 159 11.86 12.67 -7.25
C ASP A 159 12.43 13.32 -8.53
N PRO A 160 12.12 14.60 -8.79
CA PRO A 160 12.57 15.28 -9.99
C PRO A 160 14.07 15.60 -10.00
N GLN A 161 14.72 15.64 -8.84
CA GLN A 161 16.16 15.97 -8.74
C GLN A 161 17.02 14.83 -9.31
N ILE A 162 16.61 13.60 -9.08
CA ILE A 162 17.30 12.39 -9.56
C ILE A 162 16.53 11.70 -10.70
N ARG A 163 15.38 12.27 -11.12
CA ARG A 163 14.49 11.73 -12.15
C ARG A 163 14.10 10.28 -11.93
N GLU A 164 13.68 9.97 -10.73
CA GLU A 164 13.35 8.62 -10.32
C GLU A 164 11.93 8.54 -9.79
N LEU A 165 11.19 7.54 -10.28
CA LEU A 165 9.92 7.11 -9.72
C LEU A 165 10.15 5.88 -8.84
N ILE A 166 9.71 5.95 -7.59
CA ILE A 166 9.77 4.88 -6.62
C ILE A 166 8.38 4.31 -6.47
N LEU A 167 8.19 3.03 -6.78
CA LEU A 167 7.00 2.26 -6.45
C LEU A 167 7.33 1.36 -5.25
N CYS A 168 6.53 1.42 -4.21
CA CYS A 168 6.80 0.64 -3.00
C CYS A 168 5.53 0.04 -2.43
N ARG A 169 5.61 -1.22 -2.01
CA ARG A 169 4.49 -1.95 -1.41
C ARG A 169 4.86 -2.46 -0.03
N ASP A 170 3.89 -2.44 0.88
CA ASP A 170 4.06 -2.84 2.28
C ASP A 170 4.56 -4.28 2.44
N PRO A 171 5.13 -4.63 3.62
CA PRO A 171 5.77 -5.93 3.86
C PRO A 171 4.87 -7.13 3.61
N MET A 172 3.57 -7.02 3.89
CA MET A 172 2.60 -8.11 3.76
C MET A 172 1.77 -8.01 2.46
N GLY A 173 1.94 -6.90 1.67
CA GLY A 173 1.18 -6.66 0.46
C GLY A 173 -0.31 -6.39 0.71
N VAL A 174 -0.65 -5.83 1.88
CA VAL A 174 -2.03 -5.52 2.28
C VAL A 174 -2.67 -4.54 1.30
N LYS A 175 -1.91 -3.53 0.89
CA LYS A 175 -2.41 -2.59 -0.13
C LYS A 175 -2.02 -3.06 -1.52
N PRO A 176 -2.96 -3.12 -2.46
CA PRO A 176 -2.67 -3.53 -3.83
C PRO A 176 -1.87 -2.44 -4.58
N LEU A 177 -0.94 -2.89 -5.41
CA LEU A 177 -0.22 -2.05 -6.37
C LEU A 177 0.16 -2.91 -7.59
N PHE A 178 -0.37 -2.54 -8.74
CA PHE A 178 -0.17 -3.23 -10.02
C PHE A 178 0.58 -2.32 -10.98
N ARG A 179 1.26 -2.91 -11.95
CA ARG A 179 1.93 -2.21 -13.04
C ARG A 179 1.94 -2.98 -14.34
N THR A 180 2.07 -2.25 -15.44
CA THR A 180 2.26 -2.78 -16.79
C THR A 180 3.13 -1.83 -17.62
N LEU A 181 3.90 -2.39 -18.56
CA LEU A 181 4.57 -1.62 -19.61
C LEU A 181 3.77 -1.77 -20.92
N LEU A 182 3.43 -0.64 -21.51
CA LEU A 182 2.80 -0.58 -22.82
C LEU A 182 3.81 -0.85 -23.95
N PRO A 183 3.37 -1.16 -25.17
CA PRO A 183 4.27 -1.45 -26.30
C PRO A 183 5.23 -0.31 -26.65
N ASP A 184 4.85 0.95 -26.40
CA ASP A 184 5.69 2.13 -26.59
C ASP A 184 6.72 2.35 -25.46
N GLY A 185 6.68 1.54 -24.40
CA GLY A 185 7.54 1.66 -23.24
C GLY A 185 6.97 2.53 -22.11
N THR A 186 5.74 3.01 -22.22
CA THR A 186 5.07 3.75 -21.14
C THR A 186 4.72 2.82 -19.98
N LEU A 187 5.08 3.22 -18.76
CA LEU A 187 4.70 2.51 -17.53
C LEU A 187 3.36 3.05 -17.03
N LEU A 188 2.40 2.15 -16.83
CA LEU A 188 1.19 2.39 -16.04
C LEU A 188 1.29 1.69 -14.71
N PHE A 189 0.82 2.33 -13.64
CA PHE A 189 0.67 1.68 -12.34
C PHE A 189 -0.60 2.16 -11.63
N GLY A 190 -1.09 1.35 -10.69
CA GLY A 190 -2.29 1.71 -9.94
C GLY A 190 -2.71 0.68 -8.90
N SER A 191 -3.63 1.08 -8.03
CA SER A 191 -4.19 0.22 -6.99
C SER A 191 -5.07 -0.90 -7.53
N GLU A 192 -5.68 -0.71 -8.71
CA GLU A 192 -6.49 -1.74 -9.38
C GLU A 192 -6.25 -1.72 -10.90
N ILE A 193 -6.24 -2.90 -11.50
CA ILE A 193 -5.98 -3.09 -12.94
C ILE A 193 -6.99 -2.35 -13.80
N LYS A 194 -8.25 -2.23 -13.34
CA LYS A 194 -9.30 -1.53 -14.10
C LYS A 194 -8.98 -0.07 -14.37
N SER A 195 -8.08 0.57 -13.60
CA SER A 195 -7.64 1.93 -13.90
C SER A 195 -6.94 2.01 -15.26
N PHE A 196 -6.22 0.97 -15.68
CA PHE A 196 -5.47 0.94 -16.92
C PHE A 196 -6.35 1.00 -18.18
N TYR A 197 -7.64 0.57 -18.09
CA TYR A 197 -8.57 0.63 -19.21
C TYR A 197 -8.86 2.06 -19.69
N ALA A 198 -8.55 3.07 -18.89
CA ALA A 198 -8.66 4.46 -19.32
C ALA A 198 -7.55 4.89 -20.29
N HIS A 199 -6.43 4.15 -20.34
CA HIS A 199 -5.36 4.44 -21.28
C HIS A 199 -5.65 3.81 -22.66
N PRO A 200 -5.64 4.60 -23.76
CA PRO A 200 -6.07 4.12 -25.07
C PRO A 200 -5.24 2.94 -25.61
N GLU A 201 -3.96 2.88 -25.29
CA GLU A 201 -3.05 1.83 -25.75
C GLU A 201 -3.07 0.58 -24.85
N PHE A 202 -3.78 0.60 -23.71
CA PHE A 202 -3.87 -0.56 -22.86
C PHE A 202 -4.81 -1.62 -23.46
N GLN A 203 -4.28 -2.82 -23.69
CA GLN A 203 -5.04 -3.96 -24.17
C GLN A 203 -5.06 -5.06 -23.11
N ALA A 204 -6.23 -5.31 -22.55
CA ALA A 204 -6.43 -6.41 -21.62
C ALA A 204 -6.43 -7.74 -22.39
N LYS A 205 -5.42 -8.56 -22.16
CA LYS A 205 -5.31 -9.91 -22.74
C LYS A 205 -5.27 -10.93 -21.61
N PRO A 206 -6.12 -11.98 -21.62
CA PRO A 206 -6.06 -13.01 -20.60
C PRO A 206 -4.70 -13.72 -20.60
N ASP A 207 -4.21 -14.03 -19.40
CA ASP A 207 -3.07 -14.92 -19.20
C ASP A 207 -3.58 -16.32 -18.86
N ILE A 208 -3.51 -17.22 -19.85
CA ILE A 208 -4.04 -18.58 -19.74
C ILE A 208 -3.25 -19.40 -18.71
N ASN A 209 -1.93 -19.15 -18.55
CA ASN A 209 -1.11 -19.86 -17.57
C ASN A 209 -1.50 -19.40 -16.15
N ALA A 210 -1.65 -18.09 -15.93
CA ALA A 210 -2.10 -17.57 -14.65
C ALA A 210 -3.53 -18.02 -14.30
N LEU A 211 -4.41 -18.15 -15.30
CA LEU A 211 -5.74 -18.71 -15.11
C LEU A 211 -5.68 -20.18 -14.69
N ALA A 212 -4.85 -21.01 -15.37
CA ALA A 212 -4.68 -22.41 -15.01
C ALA A 212 -4.15 -22.59 -13.57
N VAL A 213 -3.19 -21.76 -13.16
CA VAL A 213 -2.68 -21.75 -11.79
C VAL A 213 -3.80 -21.40 -10.79
N ARG A 214 -4.60 -20.38 -11.06
CA ARG A 214 -5.72 -20.00 -10.18
C ARG A 214 -6.81 -21.07 -10.08
N LEU A 215 -7.12 -21.76 -11.18
CA LEU A 215 -8.08 -22.86 -11.15
C LEU A 215 -7.57 -24.06 -10.35
N ALA A 216 -6.25 -24.28 -10.32
CA ALA A 216 -5.64 -25.39 -9.59
C ALA A 216 -5.40 -25.08 -8.10
N PHE A 217 -5.05 -23.84 -7.75
CA PHE A 217 -4.61 -23.46 -6.41
C PHE A 217 -5.48 -22.38 -5.75
N GLU A 218 -6.50 -21.84 -6.44
CA GLU A 218 -7.39 -20.75 -6.00
C GLU A 218 -6.71 -19.39 -5.83
N TYR A 219 -5.39 -19.30 -5.85
CA TYR A 219 -4.59 -18.07 -5.72
C TYR A 219 -3.37 -18.07 -6.65
N PRO A 220 -2.79 -16.90 -6.94
CA PRO A 220 -1.56 -16.84 -7.73
C PRO A 220 -0.35 -17.32 -6.91
N LEU A 221 0.54 -18.09 -7.53
CA LEU A 221 1.78 -18.57 -6.90
C LEU A 221 2.93 -17.56 -6.96
N ASP A 222 2.75 -16.49 -7.73
CA ASP A 222 3.72 -15.42 -7.94
C ASP A 222 3.04 -14.06 -8.04
N TYR A 223 3.67 -13.09 -8.68
CA TYR A 223 3.17 -11.73 -8.87
C TYR A 223 2.39 -11.53 -10.17
N THR A 224 2.12 -12.60 -10.91
CA THR A 224 1.30 -12.55 -12.13
C THR A 224 -0.17 -12.26 -11.80
N THR A 225 -0.89 -11.75 -12.78
CA THR A 225 -2.32 -11.51 -12.71
C THR A 225 -3.04 -12.32 -13.79
N LEU A 226 -4.36 -12.25 -13.82
CA LEU A 226 -5.14 -12.86 -14.92
C LEU A 226 -4.98 -12.12 -16.26
N PHE A 227 -4.21 -11.04 -16.30
CA PHE A 227 -3.94 -10.27 -17.51
C PHE A 227 -2.46 -10.37 -17.89
N SER A 228 -2.20 -10.72 -19.15
CA SER A 228 -0.86 -10.74 -19.71
C SER A 228 -0.18 -9.37 -19.56
N ASN A 229 1.09 -9.38 -19.19
CA ASN A 229 1.93 -8.17 -18.98
C ASN A 229 1.51 -7.25 -17.83
N VAL A 230 0.48 -7.60 -17.04
CA VAL A 230 0.15 -6.90 -15.80
C VAL A 230 0.67 -7.72 -14.64
N THR A 231 1.52 -7.10 -13.83
CA THR A 231 2.09 -7.74 -12.64
C THR A 231 1.78 -6.93 -11.38
N SER A 232 1.67 -7.61 -10.26
CA SER A 232 1.63 -6.98 -8.96
C SER A 232 3.05 -6.59 -8.55
N VAL A 233 3.24 -5.39 -7.98
CA VAL A 233 4.47 -5.07 -7.26
C VAL A 233 4.58 -6.02 -6.07
N ALA A 234 5.72 -6.67 -5.90
CA ALA A 234 5.92 -7.66 -4.85
C ALA A 234 5.78 -7.04 -3.45
N GLN A 235 5.25 -7.80 -2.49
CA GLN A 235 5.21 -7.34 -1.11
C GLN A 235 6.62 -7.14 -0.55
N GLY A 236 6.77 -6.13 0.33
CA GLY A 236 8.06 -5.78 0.93
C GLY A 236 9.10 -5.33 -0.07
N THR A 237 8.69 -4.77 -1.22
CA THR A 237 9.58 -4.45 -2.33
C THR A 237 9.52 -2.98 -2.70
N ILE A 238 10.67 -2.45 -3.08
CA ILE A 238 10.88 -1.15 -3.70
C ILE A 238 11.28 -1.41 -5.16
N GLU A 239 10.60 -0.78 -6.09
CA GLU A 239 11.00 -0.70 -7.50
C GLU A 239 11.39 0.75 -7.82
N THR A 240 12.51 0.95 -8.50
CA THR A 240 12.94 2.26 -8.99
C THR A 240 12.89 2.29 -10.52
N TRP A 241 12.31 3.35 -11.04
CA TRP A 241 12.06 3.56 -12.45
C TRP A 241 12.57 4.92 -12.90
N THR A 242 13.06 5.00 -14.12
CA THR A 242 13.46 6.25 -14.78
C THR A 242 12.95 6.27 -16.21
N ILE A 243 13.17 7.40 -16.89
CA ILE A 243 12.89 7.53 -18.33
C ILE A 243 14.20 7.57 -19.10
N ASP A 244 14.30 6.82 -20.18
CA ASP A 244 15.45 6.84 -21.08
C ASP A 244 15.40 8.02 -22.06
N LYS A 245 16.37 8.06 -22.98
CA LYS A 245 16.46 9.13 -23.99
C LYS A 245 15.37 9.07 -25.06
N GLU A 246 14.67 7.94 -25.16
CA GLU A 246 13.57 7.71 -26.09
C GLU A 246 12.20 7.94 -25.45
N GLY A 247 12.16 8.31 -24.16
CA GLY A 247 10.92 8.53 -23.43
C GLY A 247 10.29 7.26 -22.85
N LYS A 248 11.04 6.14 -22.85
CA LYS A 248 10.54 4.86 -22.33
C LYS A 248 10.88 4.72 -20.86
N ALA A 249 9.93 4.19 -20.08
CA ALA A 249 10.15 3.86 -18.69
C ALA A 249 11.09 2.64 -18.58
N VAL A 250 12.11 2.76 -17.73
CA VAL A 250 13.13 1.74 -17.51
C VAL A 250 13.19 1.43 -16.02
N LEU A 251 13.09 0.15 -15.70
CA LEU A 251 13.29 -0.35 -14.34
C LEU A 251 14.79 -0.34 -14.03
N THR A 252 15.22 0.46 -13.04
CA THR A 252 16.62 0.63 -12.66
C THR A 252 17.01 -0.22 -11.45
N GLY A 253 16.03 -0.63 -10.64
CA GLY A 253 16.30 -1.47 -9.49
C GLY A 253 15.06 -2.10 -8.88
N ILE A 254 15.26 -3.23 -8.22
CA ILE A 254 14.29 -3.90 -7.36
C ILE A 254 15.00 -4.33 -6.08
N THR A 255 14.45 -3.96 -4.92
CA THR A 255 15.00 -4.33 -3.61
C THR A 255 13.92 -4.79 -2.66
N ARG A 256 14.12 -5.92 -2.01
CA ARG A 256 13.35 -6.32 -0.83
C ARG A 256 13.89 -5.60 0.40
N TYR A 257 13.07 -4.73 1.00
CA TYR A 257 13.48 -4.00 2.19
C TYR A 257 13.09 -4.72 3.50
N ASN A 258 12.15 -5.64 3.45
CA ASN A 258 11.74 -6.47 4.59
C ASN A 258 12.15 -7.92 4.30
N GLN A 259 13.31 -8.31 4.82
CA GLN A 259 13.76 -9.70 4.86
C GLN A 259 13.72 -10.15 6.32
N GLU A 260 12.57 -10.66 6.75
CA GLU A 260 12.53 -11.35 8.03
C GLU A 260 13.34 -12.64 7.91
N LYS A 261 14.38 -12.72 8.71
CA LYS A 261 15.05 -13.99 8.96
C LYS A 261 14.13 -14.81 9.88
N VAL A 262 13.33 -15.67 9.28
CA VAL A 262 12.64 -16.70 10.07
C VAL A 262 13.74 -17.60 10.60
N SER A 263 14.00 -17.56 11.91
CA SER A 263 14.84 -18.55 12.56
C SER A 263 14.01 -19.84 12.71
N PRO A 264 14.41 -20.93 12.08
CA PRO A 264 13.72 -22.22 12.24
C PRO A 264 13.99 -22.85 13.62
N GLU A 265 14.85 -22.26 14.43
CA GLU A 265 15.30 -22.77 15.72
C GLU A 265 14.52 -22.06 16.86
N GLY A 266 13.30 -22.48 17.08
CA GLY A 266 12.52 -22.07 18.24
C GLY A 266 11.59 -23.20 18.65
N ASN A 267 11.81 -23.80 19.81
CA ASN A 267 10.81 -24.66 20.40
C ASN A 267 9.70 -23.78 20.96
N TRP A 268 8.52 -23.80 20.30
CA TRP A 268 7.33 -23.14 20.83
C TRP A 268 7.02 -23.64 22.24
N ASN A 269 7.03 -22.72 23.20
CA ASN A 269 6.60 -22.96 24.56
C ASN A 269 5.35 -22.12 24.87
N PRO A 270 4.14 -22.73 24.87
CA PRO A 270 2.90 -22.00 25.05
C PRO A 270 2.86 -21.17 26.34
N ASN A 271 3.54 -21.61 27.40
CA ASN A 271 3.55 -20.88 28.66
C ASN A 271 4.41 -19.62 28.68
N LEU A 272 5.44 -19.55 27.79
CA LEU A 272 6.33 -18.39 27.68
C LEU A 272 5.98 -17.53 26.48
N ASP A 273 5.66 -18.17 25.36
CA ASP A 273 5.50 -17.48 24.08
C ASP A 273 4.10 -16.87 23.91
N ALA A 274 3.08 -17.41 24.61
CA ALA A 274 1.72 -16.89 24.54
C ALA A 274 1.60 -15.44 25.02
N GLU A 275 2.31 -15.06 26.09
CA GLU A 275 2.30 -13.67 26.58
C GLU A 275 2.96 -12.71 25.60
N ILE A 276 4.08 -13.14 24.99
CA ILE A 276 4.80 -12.36 23.98
C ILE A 276 3.93 -12.16 22.75
N LEU A 277 3.27 -13.23 22.30
CA LEU A 277 2.34 -13.19 21.17
C LEU A 277 1.15 -12.25 21.46
N LEU A 278 0.52 -12.43 22.64
CA LEU A 278 -0.61 -11.57 23.03
C LEU A 278 -0.22 -10.10 23.12
N LYS A 279 0.96 -9.79 23.66
CA LYS A 279 1.49 -8.42 23.69
C LYS A 279 1.72 -7.87 22.28
N SER A 280 2.26 -8.69 21.37
CA SER A 280 2.48 -8.29 19.97
C SER A 280 1.16 -8.03 19.26
N LEU A 281 0.16 -8.88 19.46
CA LEU A 281 -1.19 -8.69 18.94
C LEU A 281 -1.86 -7.43 19.51
N TYR A 282 -1.74 -7.20 20.82
CA TYR A 282 -2.24 -5.99 21.48
C TYR A 282 -1.63 -4.73 20.85
N ASN A 283 -0.31 -4.66 20.72
CA ASN A 283 0.38 -3.53 20.12
C ASN A 283 -0.03 -3.35 18.63
N GLY A 284 -0.22 -4.47 17.93
CA GLY A 284 -0.71 -4.48 16.55
C GLY A 284 -2.11 -3.88 16.42
N VAL A 285 -3.04 -4.26 17.30
CA VAL A 285 -4.40 -3.68 17.33
C VAL A 285 -4.34 -2.20 17.73
N GLU A 286 -3.59 -1.88 18.79
CA GLU A 286 -3.44 -0.51 19.28
C GLU A 286 -3.01 0.47 18.19
N SER A 287 -2.00 0.10 17.41
CA SER A 287 -1.51 0.97 16.33
C SER A 287 -2.55 1.18 15.20
N ARG A 288 -3.47 0.25 15.01
CA ARG A 288 -4.49 0.27 13.94
C ARG A 288 -5.80 0.95 14.35
N LEU A 289 -5.97 1.25 15.63
CA LEU A 289 -7.09 2.09 16.10
C LEU A 289 -6.85 3.60 15.90
N MET A 290 -5.71 3.95 15.32
CA MET A 290 -5.36 5.31 14.93
C MET A 290 -6.28 5.78 13.78
N SER A 291 -7.20 6.71 14.05
CA SER A 291 -8.11 7.26 13.05
C SER A 291 -8.76 8.53 13.57
N ASP A 292 -9.02 9.50 12.69
CA ASP A 292 -9.83 10.71 12.98
C ASP A 292 -11.33 10.47 12.66
N VAL A 293 -11.67 9.26 12.21
CA VAL A 293 -13.05 8.82 11.96
C VAL A 293 -13.38 7.58 12.79
N PRO A 294 -14.64 7.28 13.07
CA PRO A 294 -15.03 6.08 13.80
C PRO A 294 -14.48 4.80 13.17
N VAL A 295 -13.97 3.91 14.01
CA VAL A 295 -13.44 2.60 13.60
C VAL A 295 -14.45 1.52 13.92
N GLY A 296 -14.69 0.59 13.00
CA GLY A 296 -15.52 -0.59 13.20
C GLY A 296 -14.72 -1.88 13.03
N VAL A 297 -15.16 -2.95 13.66
CA VAL A 297 -14.56 -4.29 13.53
C VAL A 297 -15.57 -5.24 12.89
N VAL A 298 -15.16 -5.91 11.80
CA VAL A 298 -15.96 -7.01 11.24
C VAL A 298 -15.79 -8.25 12.11
N LEU A 299 -16.89 -8.73 12.68
CA LEU A 299 -16.92 -9.85 13.60
C LEU A 299 -17.63 -11.04 12.93
N SER A 300 -16.87 -12.07 12.60
CA SER A 300 -17.40 -13.31 11.99
C SER A 300 -17.71 -14.42 13.00
N GLY A 301 -17.41 -14.20 14.28
CA GLY A 301 -17.52 -15.27 15.30
C GLY A 301 -16.37 -16.27 15.29
N GLY A 302 -15.48 -16.23 14.28
CA GLY A 302 -14.26 -17.03 14.24
C GLY A 302 -13.18 -16.53 15.22
N LEU A 303 -12.17 -17.34 15.49
CA LEU A 303 -11.11 -17.09 16.49
C LEU A 303 -10.42 -15.74 16.25
N ASP A 304 -10.00 -15.46 15.01
CA ASP A 304 -9.19 -14.27 14.69
C ASP A 304 -9.99 -12.97 14.89
N SER A 305 -11.21 -12.90 14.33
CA SER A 305 -12.07 -11.72 14.46
C SER A 305 -12.50 -11.48 15.91
N SER A 306 -12.72 -12.57 16.66
CA SER A 306 -13.05 -12.52 18.07
C SER A 306 -11.91 -11.97 18.92
N LEU A 307 -10.69 -12.42 18.65
CA LEU A 307 -9.48 -11.93 19.33
C LEU A 307 -9.25 -10.43 19.01
N ILE A 308 -9.42 -10.01 17.76
CA ILE A 308 -9.30 -8.60 17.36
C ILE A 308 -10.36 -7.75 18.07
N ALA A 309 -11.62 -8.18 18.10
CA ALA A 309 -12.70 -7.44 18.78
C ALA A 309 -12.42 -7.28 20.29
N GLY A 310 -12.03 -8.37 20.98
CA GLY A 310 -11.69 -8.34 22.40
C GLY A 310 -10.46 -7.49 22.70
N LEU A 311 -9.42 -7.54 21.86
CA LEU A 311 -8.24 -6.68 22.00
C LEU A 311 -8.58 -5.21 21.73
N SER A 312 -9.44 -4.91 20.75
CA SER A 312 -9.88 -3.54 20.46
C SER A 312 -10.60 -2.94 21.67
N LYS A 313 -11.52 -3.70 22.32
CA LYS A 313 -12.16 -3.30 23.57
C LYS A 313 -11.13 -3.02 24.66
N LYS A 314 -10.20 -3.95 24.89
CA LYS A 314 -9.15 -3.81 25.91
C LYS A 314 -8.24 -2.61 25.69
N VAL A 315 -7.86 -2.31 24.44
CA VAL A 315 -7.09 -1.12 24.09
C VAL A 315 -7.89 0.15 24.37
N SER A 316 -9.15 0.20 23.91
CA SER A 316 -10.02 1.34 24.10
C SER A 316 -10.22 1.67 25.59
N ASP A 317 -10.52 0.66 26.41
CA ASP A 317 -10.68 0.83 27.86
C ASP A 317 -9.39 1.35 28.52
N SER A 318 -8.22 0.79 28.13
CA SER A 318 -6.93 1.20 28.72
C SER A 318 -6.52 2.63 28.36
N LYS A 319 -7.00 3.16 27.24
CA LYS A 319 -6.66 4.49 26.72
C LYS A 319 -7.77 5.52 26.87
N GLY A 320 -8.94 5.12 27.37
CA GLY A 320 -10.12 5.99 27.44
C GLY A 320 -10.63 6.40 26.06
N LEU A 321 -10.48 5.52 25.07
CA LEU A 321 -11.00 5.71 23.72
C LEU A 321 -12.41 5.12 23.60
N GLU A 322 -13.15 5.57 22.61
CA GLU A 322 -14.42 4.94 22.24
C GLU A 322 -14.17 3.51 21.74
N THR A 323 -14.96 2.56 22.25
CA THR A 323 -14.89 1.17 21.81
C THR A 323 -15.45 1.06 20.40
N PRO A 324 -14.72 0.43 19.44
CA PRO A 324 -15.22 0.23 18.09
C PRO A 324 -16.51 -0.58 18.07
N ASP A 325 -17.49 -0.16 17.27
CA ASP A 325 -18.65 -0.97 16.95
C ASP A 325 -18.24 -2.25 16.22
N VAL A 326 -19.00 -3.34 16.42
CA VAL A 326 -18.78 -4.59 15.70
C VAL A 326 -19.91 -4.91 14.73
N TRP A 327 -19.53 -5.48 13.59
CA TRP A 327 -20.45 -5.72 12.48
C TRP A 327 -20.40 -7.17 12.03
N THR A 328 -21.58 -7.83 11.93
CA THR A 328 -21.69 -9.18 11.40
C THR A 328 -22.71 -9.24 10.27
N VAL A 329 -22.34 -9.99 9.24
CA VAL A 329 -23.20 -10.25 8.07
C VAL A 329 -23.38 -11.75 7.91
N ALA A 330 -24.62 -12.22 7.74
CA ALA A 330 -24.93 -13.64 7.54
C ALA A 330 -26.11 -13.82 6.59
N GLY A 331 -26.30 -15.04 6.10
CA GLY A 331 -27.43 -15.41 5.23
C GLY A 331 -28.74 -15.62 5.99
N ASP A 332 -28.67 -15.99 7.28
CA ASP A 332 -29.82 -16.17 8.17
C ASP A 332 -29.43 -15.95 9.63
N GLU A 333 -30.42 -15.82 10.51
CA GLU A 333 -30.24 -15.53 11.95
C GLU A 333 -29.68 -16.73 12.73
N ASN A 334 -29.86 -17.94 12.23
CA ASN A 334 -29.39 -19.18 12.89
C ASN A 334 -28.03 -19.62 12.37
N ASN A 335 -27.38 -18.80 11.52
CA ASN A 335 -26.02 -19.09 11.04
C ASN A 335 -25.07 -19.25 12.25
N PRO A 336 -24.27 -20.32 12.31
CA PRO A 336 -23.35 -20.56 13.45
C PRO A 336 -22.39 -19.40 13.73
N ASP A 337 -21.88 -18.75 12.69
CA ASP A 337 -20.98 -17.60 12.83
C ASP A 337 -21.69 -16.39 13.42
N MET A 338 -22.96 -16.15 13.02
CA MET A 338 -23.79 -15.10 13.60
C MET A 338 -24.04 -15.34 15.09
N LEU A 339 -24.39 -16.57 15.48
CA LEU A 339 -24.64 -16.92 16.88
C LEU A 339 -23.37 -16.79 17.73
N ALA A 340 -22.22 -17.21 17.20
CA ALA A 340 -20.93 -17.04 17.87
C ALA A 340 -20.57 -15.55 18.04
N ALA A 341 -20.79 -14.75 17.01
CA ALA A 341 -20.56 -13.30 17.05
C ALA A 341 -21.47 -12.59 18.06
N ILE A 342 -22.75 -12.99 18.16
CA ILE A 342 -23.68 -12.46 19.16
C ILE A 342 -23.18 -12.76 20.58
N SER A 343 -22.84 -14.03 20.86
CA SER A 343 -22.35 -14.43 22.17
C SER A 343 -21.09 -13.68 22.58
N LEU A 344 -20.16 -13.45 21.64
CA LEU A 344 -18.95 -12.69 21.91
C LEU A 344 -19.24 -11.20 22.17
N ALA A 345 -20.10 -10.59 21.35
CA ALA A 345 -20.45 -9.20 21.49
C ALA A 345 -21.15 -8.93 22.83
N GLU A 346 -22.02 -9.84 23.29
CA GLU A 346 -22.64 -9.80 24.62
C GLU A 346 -21.60 -9.95 25.74
N HIS A 347 -20.64 -10.90 25.59
CA HIS A 347 -19.60 -11.13 26.59
C HIS A 347 -18.70 -9.91 26.82
N TYR A 348 -18.37 -9.18 25.78
CA TYR A 348 -17.52 -7.99 25.84
C TYR A 348 -18.30 -6.67 25.89
N GLU A 349 -19.64 -6.73 25.98
CA GLU A 349 -20.52 -5.54 25.98
C GLU A 349 -20.27 -4.61 24.78
N LEU A 350 -20.13 -5.21 23.57
CA LEU A 350 -19.87 -4.47 22.33
C LEU A 350 -21.17 -4.04 21.66
N ASN A 351 -21.17 -2.86 21.04
CA ASN A 351 -22.27 -2.42 20.20
C ASN A 351 -22.27 -3.22 18.89
N HIS A 352 -23.24 -4.16 18.76
CA HIS A 352 -23.26 -5.14 17.69
C HIS A 352 -24.32 -4.84 16.63
N HIS A 353 -23.85 -4.52 15.42
CA HIS A 353 -24.69 -4.34 14.23
C HIS A 353 -24.75 -5.62 13.42
N LYS A 354 -25.99 -6.11 13.20
CA LYS A 354 -26.25 -7.36 12.48
C LYS A 354 -26.94 -7.06 11.15
N LYS A 355 -26.48 -7.71 10.08
CA LYS A 355 -27.06 -7.62 8.76
C LYS A 355 -27.34 -9.01 8.21
N ILE A 356 -28.60 -9.34 7.99
CA ILE A 356 -29.00 -10.53 7.24
C ILE A 356 -29.08 -10.13 5.76
N ILE A 357 -28.38 -10.91 4.91
CA ILE A 357 -28.41 -10.75 3.45
C ILE A 357 -29.47 -11.68 2.91
N ASP A 358 -30.48 -11.11 2.28
CA ASP A 358 -31.46 -11.85 1.52
C ASP A 358 -30.79 -12.38 0.25
N PRO A 359 -30.73 -13.74 0.07
CA PRO A 359 -30.09 -14.33 -1.10
C PRO A 359 -30.67 -13.84 -2.43
N GLU A 360 -31.97 -13.48 -2.47
CA GLU A 360 -32.62 -12.98 -3.69
C GLU A 360 -32.17 -11.56 -4.08
N LYS A 361 -31.60 -10.81 -3.14
CA LYS A 361 -31.05 -9.45 -3.36
C LYS A 361 -29.54 -9.43 -3.57
N PHE A 362 -28.91 -10.61 -3.60
CA PHE A 362 -27.44 -10.70 -3.76
C PHE A 362 -27.01 -10.71 -5.24
N TRP A 363 -27.96 -10.89 -6.16
CA TRP A 363 -27.73 -10.94 -7.63
C TRP A 363 -28.24 -9.69 -8.34
#